data_5ec6e567acf1a4c574f3b90d69010c05
#
_entry.id   5ec6e567acf1a4c574f3b90d69010c05
#
_cell.length_a   1.000
_cell.length_b   1.000
_cell.length_c   1.000
_cell.angle_alpha   90.00
_cell.angle_beta   90.00
_cell.angle_gamma   90.00
#
_symmetry.space_group_name_H-M   'P 1'
#
loop_
_entity.id
_entity.type
_entity.pdbx_description
1 polymer ?
#
loop_
_entity_poly.entity_id
_entity_poly.type
_entity_poly.pdbx_seq_one_letter_code
_entity_poly.pdbx_strand_id
1 'polypeptide(L)'
;MTIEIKQVPIRKITPQLLEEIDSFGRANFDTAEALNPEMQKQIKEWYFAKPTHYFLAYDNDILIGSAILQLRTIVFENQEYTLAGFGGLTVAKQYRRKGIGSMLLEARIKFSLEKNADIGFLNTDIDSLGKIFARFGFVPLGRDYSFIGKSGKLHSDDSGMISSLRNCELFDAVRERTEPFFIGESNI
;
A
#
# COMPACT_ATOMS: atom_id res chain seq x y z
N MET A 1 -18.98 -14.39 13.79
CA MET A 1 -18.34 -13.29 13.04
C MET A 1 -18.08 -13.82 11.64
N THR A 2 -18.80 -13.32 10.66
CA THR A 2 -18.62 -13.72 9.25
C THR A 2 -17.99 -12.53 8.53
N ILE A 3 -16.68 -12.64 8.25
CA ILE A 3 -15.94 -11.55 7.61
C ILE A 3 -15.99 -11.76 6.09
N GLU A 4 -16.45 -10.73 5.40
CA GLU A 4 -16.45 -10.65 3.94
C GLU A 4 -15.39 -9.63 3.49
N ILE A 5 -14.54 -9.99 2.52
CA ILE A 5 -13.63 -9.06 1.85
C ILE A 5 -14.22 -8.69 0.50
N LYS A 6 -14.57 -7.42 0.34
CA LYS A 6 -15.02 -6.85 -0.94
C LYS A 6 -13.88 -6.15 -1.65
N GLN A 7 -13.65 -6.54 -2.89
CA GLN A 7 -12.72 -5.86 -3.79
C GLN A 7 -13.48 -4.91 -4.68
N VAL A 8 -13.17 -3.63 -4.61
CA VAL A 8 -13.88 -2.57 -5.32
C VAL A 8 -12.90 -1.77 -6.19
N PRO A 9 -12.99 -1.87 -7.53
CA PRO A 9 -12.18 -1.03 -8.41
C PRO A 9 -12.58 0.45 -8.27
N ILE A 10 -11.60 1.35 -8.39
CA ILE A 10 -11.81 2.81 -8.19
C ILE A 10 -13.00 3.35 -8.99
N ARG A 11 -13.22 2.85 -10.22
CA ARG A 11 -14.34 3.27 -11.08
C ARG A 11 -15.73 2.92 -10.54
N LYS A 12 -15.83 2.00 -9.54
CA LYS A 12 -17.07 1.59 -8.89
C LYS A 12 -17.26 2.22 -7.51
N ILE A 13 -16.31 3.04 -7.05
CA ILE A 13 -16.43 3.77 -5.79
C ILE A 13 -17.44 4.91 -5.98
N THR A 14 -18.53 4.83 -5.22
CA THR A 14 -19.51 5.94 -5.17
C THR A 14 -19.02 7.02 -4.20
N PRO A 15 -19.49 8.28 -4.32
CA PRO A 15 -19.15 9.32 -3.35
C PRO A 15 -19.49 8.94 -1.90
N GLN A 16 -20.60 8.24 -1.68
CA GLN A 16 -21.01 7.76 -0.35
C GLN A 16 -20.02 6.74 0.22
N LEU A 17 -19.62 5.74 -0.61
CA LEU A 17 -18.66 4.74 -0.18
C LEU A 17 -17.28 5.35 0.08
N LEU A 18 -16.87 6.33 -0.71
CA LEU A 18 -15.62 7.05 -0.48
C LEU A 18 -15.65 7.80 0.85
N GLU A 19 -16.74 8.52 1.16
CA GLU A 19 -16.90 9.21 2.44
C GLU A 19 -16.93 8.23 3.63
N GLU A 20 -17.55 7.05 3.47
CA GLU A 20 -17.51 5.97 4.47
C GLU A 20 -16.07 5.52 4.75
N ILE A 21 -15.29 5.22 3.68
CA ILE A 21 -13.89 4.80 3.77
C ILE A 21 -13.03 5.89 4.42
N ASP A 22 -13.19 7.13 4.01
CA ASP A 22 -12.42 8.27 4.55
C ASP A 22 -12.74 8.52 6.02
N SER A 23 -14.03 8.46 6.40
CA SER A 23 -14.47 8.58 7.78
C SER A 23 -13.95 7.43 8.64
N PHE A 24 -13.99 6.21 8.11
CA PHE A 24 -13.42 5.02 8.76
C PHE A 24 -11.90 5.18 8.96
N GLY A 25 -11.19 5.65 7.95
CA GLY A 25 -9.75 5.93 8.02
C GLY A 25 -9.44 6.94 9.14
N ARG A 26 -10.09 8.10 9.12
CA ARG A 26 -9.91 9.15 10.14
C ARG A 26 -10.16 8.66 11.57
N ALA A 27 -11.15 7.80 11.77
CA ALA A 27 -11.52 7.28 13.10
C ALA A 27 -10.55 6.21 13.64
N ASN A 28 -9.84 5.50 12.76
CA ASN A 28 -9.08 4.31 13.11
C ASN A 28 -7.58 4.41 12.85
N PHE A 29 -7.10 5.44 12.16
CA PHE A 29 -5.68 5.69 11.99
C PHE A 29 -5.13 6.33 13.28
N ASP A 30 -4.14 5.71 13.91
CA ASP A 30 -3.64 6.09 15.24
C ASP A 30 -2.52 7.13 15.20
N THR A 31 -2.52 8.08 14.29
CA THR A 31 -1.48 9.09 14.31
C THR A 31 -2.03 10.43 14.79
N ALA A 32 -1.65 10.81 16.03
CA ALA A 32 -1.76 12.20 16.49
C ALA A 32 -1.04 13.18 15.52
N GLU A 33 -0.06 12.69 14.79
CA GLU A 33 0.69 13.38 13.75
C GLU A 33 -0.15 13.69 12.50
N ALA A 34 -1.18 12.91 12.19
CA ALA A 34 -2.11 13.17 11.09
C ALA A 34 -2.85 14.54 11.21
N LEU A 35 -2.78 15.17 12.37
CA LEU A 35 -3.36 16.49 12.64
C LEU A 35 -2.35 17.65 12.49
N ASN A 36 -1.05 17.35 12.35
CA ASN A 36 -0.04 18.38 12.13
C ASN A 36 -0.16 18.95 10.70
N PRO A 37 -0.32 20.29 10.52
CA PRO A 37 -0.47 20.90 9.20
C PRO A 37 0.67 20.61 8.21
N GLU A 38 1.91 20.50 8.70
CA GLU A 38 3.07 20.18 7.87
C GLU A 38 2.99 18.72 7.36
N MET A 39 2.65 17.79 8.24
CA MET A 39 2.44 16.39 7.87
C MET A 39 1.29 16.25 6.87
N GLN A 40 0.18 16.97 7.06
CA GLN A 40 -0.93 16.97 6.10
C GLN A 40 -0.50 17.52 4.73
N LYS A 41 0.36 18.52 4.70
CA LYS A 41 0.93 19.05 3.46
C LYS A 41 1.82 18.02 2.78
N GLN A 42 2.67 17.34 3.55
CA GLN A 42 3.53 16.27 3.06
C GLN A 42 2.70 15.09 2.53
N ILE A 43 1.66 14.66 3.25
CA ILE A 43 0.76 13.58 2.79
C ILE A 43 0.13 13.95 1.45
N LYS A 44 -0.37 15.18 1.28
CA LYS A 44 -0.96 15.64 0.02
C LYS A 44 0.05 15.73 -1.13
N GLU A 45 1.30 16.02 -0.82
CA GLU A 45 2.40 16.07 -1.79
C GLU A 45 2.82 14.66 -2.20
N TRP A 46 2.92 13.74 -1.25
CA TRP A 46 3.47 12.40 -1.46
C TRP A 46 2.44 11.38 -1.97
N TYR A 47 1.20 11.41 -1.45
CA TYR A 47 0.18 10.38 -1.67
C TYR A 47 -1.00 10.92 -2.48
N PHE A 48 -0.74 11.40 -3.69
CA PHE A 48 -1.78 12.02 -4.52
C PHE A 48 -2.38 11.08 -5.59
N ALA A 49 -1.69 9.99 -5.93
CA ALA A 49 -2.20 9.06 -6.92
C ALA A 49 -3.39 8.26 -6.37
N LYS A 50 -4.41 8.14 -7.19
CA LYS A 50 -5.59 7.35 -6.83
C LYS A 50 -5.25 5.86 -6.83
N PRO A 51 -5.75 5.07 -5.87
CA PRO A 51 -5.60 3.63 -5.91
C PRO A 51 -6.33 3.04 -7.12
N THR A 52 -5.88 1.88 -7.59
CA THR A 52 -6.62 1.14 -8.62
C THR A 52 -7.81 0.38 -8.01
N HIS A 53 -7.63 -0.10 -6.77
CA HIS A 53 -8.64 -0.89 -6.05
C HIS A 53 -8.63 -0.58 -4.56
N TYR A 54 -9.82 -0.66 -3.97
CA TYR A 54 -10.02 -0.77 -2.53
C TYR A 54 -10.33 -2.22 -2.15
N PHE A 55 -9.83 -2.64 -1.00
CA PHE A 55 -10.16 -3.91 -0.35
C PHE A 55 -10.81 -3.58 0.99
N LEU A 56 -12.06 -3.96 1.16
CA LEU A 56 -12.89 -3.58 2.29
C LEU A 56 -13.33 -4.84 3.04
N ALA A 57 -13.06 -4.89 4.34
CA ALA A 57 -13.49 -5.97 5.21
C ALA A 57 -14.77 -5.56 5.95
N TYR A 58 -15.78 -6.40 5.86
CA TYR A 58 -17.05 -6.20 6.54
C TYR A 58 -17.34 -7.34 7.54
N ASP A 59 -17.87 -7.01 8.70
CA ASP A 59 -18.56 -7.95 9.59
C ASP A 59 -20.06 -7.66 9.47
N ASN A 60 -20.79 -8.53 8.77
CA ASN A 60 -22.10 -8.22 8.22
C ASN A 60 -22.04 -6.96 7.34
N ASP A 61 -22.77 -5.90 7.67
CA ASP A 61 -22.79 -4.63 6.90
C ASP A 61 -21.88 -3.54 7.51
N ILE A 62 -21.08 -3.87 8.54
CA ILE A 62 -20.21 -2.91 9.23
C ILE A 62 -18.82 -2.97 8.62
N LEU A 63 -18.31 -1.84 8.13
CA LEU A 63 -16.93 -1.71 7.67
C LEU A 63 -15.97 -1.81 8.87
N ILE A 64 -15.10 -2.82 8.86
CA ILE A 64 -14.16 -3.14 9.94
C ILE A 64 -12.70 -3.07 9.53
N GLY A 65 -12.43 -2.96 8.23
CA GLY A 65 -11.08 -2.81 7.72
C GLY A 65 -11.08 -2.31 6.28
N SER A 66 -10.06 -1.53 5.94
CA SER A 66 -9.83 -1.05 4.58
C SER A 66 -8.37 -1.11 4.21
N ALA A 67 -8.10 -1.27 2.92
CA ALA A 67 -6.77 -1.21 2.36
C ALA A 67 -6.85 -0.81 0.88
N ILE A 68 -5.79 -0.20 0.36
CA ILE A 68 -5.70 0.16 -1.05
C ILE A 68 -4.64 -0.66 -1.78
N LEU A 69 -4.84 -0.82 -3.08
CA LEU A 69 -3.86 -1.36 -4.01
C LEU A 69 -3.68 -0.39 -5.17
N GLN A 70 -2.43 -0.13 -5.53
CA GLN A 70 -2.04 0.62 -6.71
C GLN A 70 -1.27 -0.31 -7.65
N LEU A 71 -1.83 -0.61 -8.81
CA LEU A 71 -1.09 -1.28 -9.87
C LEU A 71 -0.55 -0.21 -10.79
N ARG A 72 0.76 -0.19 -11.00
CA ARG A 72 1.43 0.80 -11.86
C ARG A 72 2.56 0.15 -12.66
N THR A 73 2.84 0.70 -13.82
CA THR A 73 4.06 0.37 -14.57
C THR A 73 5.23 1.15 -13.97
N ILE A 74 6.33 0.46 -13.75
CA ILE A 74 7.63 1.06 -13.44
C ILE A 74 8.63 0.66 -14.52
N VAL A 75 9.67 1.47 -14.68
CA VAL A 75 10.79 1.16 -15.56
C VAL A 75 12.02 0.84 -14.71
N PHE A 76 12.58 -0.33 -14.92
CA PHE A 76 13.83 -0.74 -14.30
C PHE A 76 14.75 -1.31 -15.39
N GLU A 77 15.97 -0.81 -15.50
CA GLU A 77 16.95 -1.20 -16.55
C GLU A 77 16.39 -1.16 -17.98
N ASN A 78 15.63 -0.11 -18.31
CA ASN A 78 14.96 0.10 -19.60
C ASN A 78 13.89 -0.95 -19.96
N GLN A 79 13.41 -1.70 -18.99
CA GLN A 79 12.28 -2.63 -19.16
C GLN A 79 11.11 -2.20 -18.28
N GLU A 80 9.90 -2.44 -18.79
CA GLU A 80 8.68 -2.16 -18.06
C GLU A 80 8.24 -3.36 -17.23
N TYR A 81 7.85 -3.07 -15.98
CA TYR A 81 7.35 -4.06 -15.02
C TYR A 81 6.11 -3.54 -14.32
N THR A 82 5.28 -4.44 -13.86
CA THR A 82 4.11 -4.10 -13.05
C THR A 82 4.43 -4.18 -11.55
N LEU A 83 4.38 -3.02 -10.90
CA LEU A 83 4.51 -2.92 -9.45
C LEU A 83 3.12 -2.90 -8.81
N ALA A 84 2.91 -3.74 -7.80
CA ALA A 84 1.77 -3.71 -6.91
C ALA A 84 2.13 -2.94 -5.63
N GLY A 85 1.58 -1.76 -5.46
CA GLY A 85 1.75 -0.93 -4.27
C GLY A 85 0.66 -1.20 -3.23
N PHE A 86 1.07 -1.57 -2.01
CA PHE A 86 0.19 -1.95 -0.90
C PHE A 86 0.12 -0.84 0.13
N GLY A 87 -0.91 -0.01 0.08
CA GLY A 87 -1.07 1.13 0.98
C GLY A 87 -2.34 1.08 1.84
N GLY A 88 -2.47 2.07 2.75
CA GLY A 88 -3.70 2.43 3.45
C GLY A 88 -4.34 1.32 4.28
N LEU A 89 -3.56 0.35 4.82
CA LEU A 89 -4.10 -0.73 5.63
C LEU A 89 -4.58 -0.22 6.99
N THR A 90 -5.87 -0.24 7.21
CA THR A 90 -6.52 0.20 8.45
C THR A 90 -7.49 -0.86 8.94
N VAL A 91 -7.49 -1.13 10.24
CA VAL A 91 -8.44 -2.04 10.91
C VAL A 91 -9.04 -1.32 12.11
N ALA A 92 -10.36 -1.41 12.26
CA ALA A 92 -11.09 -0.84 13.38
C ALA A 92 -10.51 -1.32 14.72
N LYS A 93 -10.31 -0.41 15.68
CA LYS A 93 -9.57 -0.67 16.94
C LYS A 93 -10.06 -1.92 17.66
N GLN A 94 -11.37 -2.12 17.78
CA GLN A 94 -11.99 -3.28 18.44
C GLN A 94 -11.87 -4.59 17.64
N TYR A 95 -11.46 -4.53 16.38
CA TYR A 95 -11.25 -5.71 15.51
C TYR A 95 -9.77 -6.02 15.27
N ARG A 96 -8.84 -5.26 15.85
CA ARG A 96 -7.38 -5.52 15.75
C ARG A 96 -7.01 -6.84 16.41
N ARG A 97 -5.90 -7.43 15.97
CA ARG A 97 -5.38 -8.73 16.42
C ARG A 97 -6.32 -9.92 16.19
N LYS A 98 -7.33 -9.77 15.34
CA LYS A 98 -8.25 -10.85 14.92
C LYS A 98 -7.98 -11.34 13.49
N GLY A 99 -6.83 -11.03 12.91
CA GLY A 99 -6.42 -11.49 11.58
C GLY A 99 -6.94 -10.65 10.40
N ILE A 100 -7.77 -9.60 10.63
CA ILE A 100 -8.37 -8.81 9.55
C ILE A 100 -7.32 -8.19 8.61
N GLY A 101 -6.25 -7.62 9.18
CA GLY A 101 -5.16 -7.04 8.38
C GLY A 101 -4.48 -8.08 7.49
N SER A 102 -4.27 -9.31 8.00
CA SER A 102 -3.73 -10.43 7.23
C SER A 102 -4.66 -10.82 6.08
N MET A 103 -5.96 -10.94 6.34
CA MET A 103 -6.96 -11.27 5.31
C MET A 103 -6.97 -10.22 4.19
N LEU A 104 -6.92 -8.93 4.53
CA LEU A 104 -6.83 -7.84 3.55
C LEU A 104 -5.53 -7.88 2.74
N LEU A 105 -4.40 -8.22 3.38
CA LEU A 105 -3.12 -8.34 2.70
C LEU A 105 -3.09 -9.54 1.76
N GLU A 106 -3.55 -10.71 2.21
CA GLU A 106 -3.68 -11.93 1.40
C GLU A 106 -4.56 -11.70 0.15
N ALA A 107 -5.71 -11.06 0.34
CA ALA A 107 -6.62 -10.76 -0.76
C ALA A 107 -5.96 -9.85 -1.81
N ARG A 108 -5.18 -8.85 -1.39
CA ARG A 108 -4.44 -7.96 -2.29
C ARG A 108 -3.30 -8.70 -3.01
N ILE A 109 -2.54 -9.53 -2.32
CA ILE A 109 -1.47 -10.34 -2.92
C ILE A 109 -2.06 -11.26 -3.99
N LYS A 110 -3.11 -12.01 -3.65
CA LYS A 110 -3.80 -12.90 -4.59
C LYS A 110 -4.24 -12.14 -5.84
N PHE A 111 -4.91 -11.00 -5.66
CA PHE A 111 -5.34 -10.17 -6.77
C PHE A 111 -4.18 -9.63 -7.61
N SER A 112 -3.08 -9.20 -6.97
CA SER A 112 -1.89 -8.73 -7.67
C SER A 112 -1.29 -9.81 -8.57
N LEU A 113 -1.25 -11.05 -8.09
CA LEU A 113 -0.82 -12.22 -8.87
C LEU A 113 -1.75 -12.48 -10.07
N GLU A 114 -3.08 -12.38 -9.87
CA GLU A 114 -4.08 -12.49 -10.95
C GLU A 114 -3.93 -11.37 -12.01
N LYS A 115 -3.39 -10.21 -11.61
CA LYS A 115 -3.09 -9.07 -12.48
C LYS A 115 -1.68 -9.07 -13.06
N ASN A 116 -0.95 -10.17 -12.89
CA ASN A 116 0.41 -10.35 -13.39
C ASN A 116 1.40 -9.32 -12.85
N ALA A 117 1.22 -8.84 -11.61
CA ALA A 117 2.19 -7.98 -10.98
C ALA A 117 3.52 -8.74 -10.75
N ASP A 118 4.62 -8.09 -11.09
CA ASP A 118 5.96 -8.65 -11.00
C ASP A 118 6.47 -8.63 -9.57
N ILE A 119 6.37 -7.49 -8.92
CA ILE A 119 6.83 -7.27 -7.54
C ILE A 119 5.78 -6.51 -6.72
N GLY A 120 5.80 -6.74 -5.41
CA GLY A 120 5.05 -5.97 -4.42
C GLY A 120 5.92 -4.92 -3.77
N PHE A 121 5.34 -3.76 -3.45
CA PHE A 121 6.01 -2.68 -2.71
C PHE A 121 5.06 -2.07 -1.68
N LEU A 122 5.59 -1.72 -0.53
CA LEU A 122 4.91 -0.91 0.49
C LEU A 122 5.92 -0.04 1.25
N ASN A 123 5.43 1.01 1.89
CA ASN A 123 6.19 1.74 2.89
C ASN A 123 5.51 1.61 4.26
N THR A 124 6.31 1.50 5.31
CA THR A 124 5.81 1.33 6.68
C THR A 124 6.89 1.65 7.71
N ASP A 125 6.48 1.87 8.95
CA ASP A 125 7.42 1.79 10.08
C ASP A 125 7.93 0.34 10.19
N ILE A 126 9.14 0.12 9.66
CA ILE A 126 9.74 -1.22 9.53
C ILE A 126 9.98 -1.83 10.92
N ASP A 127 10.39 -1.04 11.89
CA ASP A 127 10.71 -1.53 13.23
C ASP A 127 9.47 -2.05 13.95
N SER A 128 8.36 -1.34 13.84
CA SER A 128 7.09 -1.68 14.51
C SER A 128 6.26 -2.70 13.72
N LEU A 129 6.17 -2.56 12.39
CA LEU A 129 5.22 -3.30 11.56
C LEU A 129 5.88 -4.27 10.57
N GLY A 130 7.18 -4.14 10.31
CA GLY A 130 7.87 -4.95 9.29
C GLY A 130 7.70 -6.46 9.49
N LYS A 131 7.68 -6.94 10.74
CA LYS A 131 7.46 -8.38 11.06
C LYS A 131 6.10 -8.90 10.59
N ILE A 132 5.08 -8.03 10.51
CA ILE A 132 3.75 -8.43 10.02
C ILE A 132 3.85 -8.72 8.52
N PHE A 133 4.47 -7.81 7.76
CA PHE A 133 4.62 -7.93 6.31
C PHE A 133 5.62 -9.01 5.90
N ALA A 134 6.67 -9.24 6.72
CA ALA A 134 7.65 -10.30 6.48
C ALA A 134 7.01 -11.70 6.40
N ARG A 135 5.91 -11.95 7.13
CA ARG A 135 5.14 -13.21 7.06
C ARG A 135 4.50 -13.45 5.69
N PHE A 136 4.42 -12.41 4.87
CA PHE A 136 3.86 -12.42 3.51
C PHE A 136 4.94 -12.23 2.43
N GLY A 137 6.19 -12.44 2.79
CA GLY A 137 7.31 -12.40 1.86
C GLY A 137 7.87 -11.00 1.58
N PHE A 138 7.42 -9.97 2.30
CA PHE A 138 8.03 -8.65 2.19
C PHE A 138 9.31 -8.58 3.02
N VAL A 139 10.36 -8.03 2.43
CA VAL A 139 11.63 -7.75 3.12
C VAL A 139 11.95 -6.25 3.01
N PRO A 140 12.64 -5.67 4.00
CA PRO A 140 13.12 -4.30 3.88
C PRO A 140 13.95 -4.12 2.59
N LEU A 141 13.74 -3.00 1.89
CA LEU A 141 14.53 -2.67 0.71
C LEU A 141 16.00 -2.44 1.08
N GLY A 142 16.26 -1.95 2.30
CA GLY A 142 17.61 -1.74 2.83
C GLY A 142 18.32 -0.50 2.27
N ARG A 143 17.63 0.33 1.54
CA ARG A 143 18.09 1.60 0.98
C ARG A 143 16.90 2.49 0.64
N ASP A 144 17.21 3.72 0.21
CA ASP A 144 16.18 4.65 -0.25
C ASP A 144 15.42 4.13 -1.47
N TYR A 145 14.16 4.47 -1.53
CA TYR A 145 13.37 4.50 -2.75
C TYR A 145 12.99 5.94 -3.09
N SER A 146 12.64 6.19 -4.33
CA SER A 146 12.30 7.53 -4.80
C SER A 146 11.02 7.55 -5.62
N PHE A 147 10.37 8.71 -5.62
CA PHE A 147 9.11 8.94 -6.34
C PHE A 147 8.94 10.42 -6.68
N ILE A 148 8.12 10.71 -7.69
CA ILE A 148 7.76 12.09 -8.03
C ILE A 148 6.54 12.50 -7.22
N GLY A 149 6.62 13.58 -6.46
CA GLY A 149 5.51 14.17 -5.74
C GLY A 149 4.54 14.94 -6.63
N LYS A 150 3.43 15.40 -6.06
CA LYS A 150 2.39 16.15 -6.78
C LYS A 150 2.92 17.43 -7.43
N SER A 151 3.92 18.06 -6.83
CA SER A 151 4.59 19.25 -7.36
C SER A 151 5.56 18.98 -8.52
N GLY A 152 5.77 17.70 -8.89
CA GLY A 152 6.78 17.28 -9.85
C GLY A 152 8.20 17.16 -9.26
N LYS A 153 8.37 17.34 -7.95
CA LYS A 153 9.66 17.17 -7.27
C LYS A 153 9.94 15.71 -6.99
N LEU A 154 11.22 15.34 -7.10
CA LEU A 154 11.72 14.05 -6.67
C LEU A 154 11.82 14.03 -5.13
N HIS A 155 11.26 13.00 -4.52
CA HIS A 155 11.35 12.71 -3.08
C HIS A 155 11.98 11.35 -2.88
N SER A 156 12.54 11.11 -1.70
CA SER A 156 13.03 9.80 -1.27
C SER A 156 12.63 9.50 0.17
N ASP A 157 12.58 8.21 0.49
CA ASP A 157 12.27 7.68 1.81
C ASP A 157 12.93 6.30 1.94
N ASP A 158 13.25 5.87 3.17
CA ASP A 158 13.97 4.62 3.46
C ASP A 158 13.08 3.52 4.08
N SER A 159 11.79 3.82 4.26
CA SER A 159 10.81 2.92 4.90
C SER A 159 10.22 1.86 3.97
N GLY A 160 10.84 1.63 2.80
CA GLY A 160 10.35 0.72 1.78
C GLY A 160 10.55 -0.75 2.11
N MET A 161 9.53 -1.57 1.82
CA MET A 161 9.63 -3.02 1.79
C MET A 161 9.17 -3.56 0.43
N ILE A 162 9.82 -4.64 -0.03
CA ILE A 162 9.61 -5.24 -1.34
C ILE A 162 9.35 -6.74 -1.21
N SER A 163 8.53 -7.31 -2.09
CA SER A 163 8.30 -8.75 -2.20
C SER A 163 8.34 -9.22 -3.65
N SER A 164 8.85 -10.42 -3.89
CA SER A 164 8.67 -11.10 -5.16
C SER A 164 7.23 -11.57 -5.26
N LEU A 165 6.55 -11.23 -6.36
CA LEU A 165 5.22 -11.79 -6.69
C LEU A 165 5.36 -12.84 -7.80
N ARG A 166 5.71 -12.43 -9.01
CA ARG A 166 5.90 -13.32 -10.15
C ARG A 166 7.32 -13.32 -10.71
N ASN A 167 8.08 -12.26 -10.40
CA ASN A 167 9.39 -12.05 -11.02
C ASN A 167 10.48 -12.00 -9.93
N CYS A 168 11.05 -13.17 -9.64
CA CYS A 168 12.15 -13.28 -8.66
C CYS A 168 13.45 -12.66 -9.19
N GLU A 169 13.70 -12.68 -10.50
CA GLU A 169 14.90 -12.08 -11.09
C GLU A 169 14.87 -10.56 -10.93
N LEU A 170 13.72 -9.91 -11.18
CA LEU A 170 13.56 -8.48 -10.93
C LEU A 170 13.70 -8.17 -9.44
N PHE A 171 13.10 -8.98 -8.57
CA PHE A 171 13.19 -8.79 -7.12
C PHE A 171 14.65 -8.82 -6.64
N ASP A 172 15.44 -9.79 -7.11
CA ASP A 172 16.85 -9.91 -6.75
C ASP A 172 17.66 -8.74 -7.35
N ALA A 173 17.46 -8.42 -8.64
CA ALA A 173 18.12 -7.30 -9.30
C ALA A 173 17.84 -5.96 -8.60
N VAL A 174 16.58 -5.72 -8.19
CA VAL A 174 16.25 -4.51 -7.41
C VAL A 174 17.00 -4.49 -6.08
N ARG A 175 17.14 -5.61 -5.38
CA ARG A 175 17.82 -5.67 -4.07
C ARG A 175 19.34 -5.54 -4.14
N GLU A 176 19.95 -5.95 -5.23
CA GLU A 176 21.41 -5.88 -5.45
C GLU A 176 21.92 -4.45 -5.76
N ARG A 177 21.02 -3.56 -6.20
CA ARG A 177 21.38 -2.17 -6.52
C ARG A 177 21.57 -1.34 -5.25
N THR A 178 22.38 -0.28 -5.37
CA THR A 178 22.63 0.69 -4.30
C THR A 178 21.92 2.03 -4.53
N GLU A 179 21.60 2.35 -5.79
CA GLU A 179 20.87 3.56 -6.14
C GLU A 179 19.41 3.50 -5.65
N PRO A 180 18.77 4.65 -5.34
CA PRO A 180 17.38 4.67 -4.94
C PRO A 180 16.46 3.95 -5.94
N PHE A 181 15.55 3.11 -5.43
CA PHE A 181 14.58 2.41 -6.28
C PHE A 181 13.46 3.35 -6.67
N PHE A 182 13.37 3.70 -7.95
CA PHE A 182 12.33 4.60 -8.44
C PHE A 182 11.00 3.86 -8.60
N ILE A 183 9.98 4.28 -7.85
CA ILE A 183 8.64 3.65 -7.86
C ILE A 183 7.60 4.42 -8.69
N GLY A 184 7.99 5.46 -9.42
CA GLY A 184 7.11 6.25 -10.28
C GLY A 184 6.53 7.50 -9.60
N GLU A 185 5.32 7.88 -10.01
CA GLU A 185 4.62 9.04 -9.46
C GLU A 185 3.86 8.67 -8.18
N SER A 186 3.86 9.56 -7.19
CA SER A 186 3.26 9.38 -5.86
C SER A 186 3.92 8.26 -5.03
N ASN A 187 3.92 8.44 -3.72
CA ASN A 187 4.22 7.35 -2.78
C ASN A 187 3.07 6.33 -2.73
N ILE A 188 3.25 5.25 -1.98
CA ILE A 188 2.30 4.12 -1.88
C ILE A 188 1.73 4.01 -0.48
#